data_3e4478ba70ea045946727c33f43849d2
#
_entry.id   3e4478ba70ea045946727c33f43849d2
#
_cell.length_a   1.000
_cell.length_b   1.000
_cell.length_c   1.000
_cell.angle_alpha   90.00
_cell.angle_beta   90.00
_cell.angle_gamma   90.00
#
_symmetry.space_group_name_H-M   'P 1'
#
loop_
_entity.id
_entity.type
_entity.pdbx_description
1 polymer ?
#
loop_
_entity_poly.entity_id
_entity_poly.type
_entity_poly.pdbx_seq_one_letter_code
_entity_poly.pdbx_strand_id
1 'polypeptide(L)'
;KKCVEYFRQNSVWEKVLNGFFEKYASYGRFSGSVRVQSLSPEELEELEGFFGKSFHRQKSVTISAEKFQKVLENSRYKGLAPEEILESYFGKALCSKQEERILKAQKQQELLLRMSSEYEGTPAQVELEYFMQMLKGNSREDFEELEQQLKLSAEIFNKLPYRKTQKI
;
A
#
# COMPACT_ATOMS: atom_id res chain seq x y z
N LYS A 1 -14.23 15.91 5.90
CA LYS A 1 -13.22 17.00 5.85
C LYS A 1 -12.94 17.57 7.24
N LYS A 2 -13.93 18.05 8.01
CA LYS A 2 -13.74 18.64 9.36
C LYS A 2 -13.09 17.68 10.38
N CYS A 3 -13.34 16.37 10.30
CA CYS A 3 -12.72 15.37 11.16
C CYS A 3 -11.21 15.27 10.91
N VAL A 4 -10.81 15.27 9.66
CA VAL A 4 -9.39 15.21 9.27
C VAL A 4 -8.66 16.47 9.69
N GLU A 5 -9.29 17.63 9.58
CA GLU A 5 -8.75 18.90 10.05
C GLU A 5 -8.49 18.87 11.57
N TYR A 6 -9.40 18.29 12.34
CA TYR A 6 -9.21 18.10 13.77
C TYR A 6 -7.96 17.26 14.08
N PHE A 7 -7.81 16.12 13.42
CA PHE A 7 -6.65 15.24 13.62
C PHE A 7 -5.32 15.84 13.14
N ARG A 8 -5.35 16.81 12.23
CA ARG A 8 -4.14 17.51 11.77
C ARG A 8 -3.65 18.60 12.72
N GLN A 9 -4.46 19.00 13.69
CA GLN A 9 -4.12 20.08 14.62
C GLN A 9 -3.06 19.68 15.65
N ASN A 10 -2.92 18.40 15.95
CA ASN A 10 -1.97 17.91 16.94
C ASN A 10 -1.13 16.75 16.37
N SER A 11 0.17 16.81 16.58
CA SER A 11 1.15 15.83 16.09
C SER A 11 0.94 14.41 16.62
N VAL A 12 0.29 14.25 17.76
CA VAL A 12 0.00 12.93 18.33
C VAL A 12 -0.86 12.08 17.40
N TRP A 13 -1.77 12.69 16.67
CA TRP A 13 -2.65 11.98 15.76
C TRP A 13 -1.92 11.42 14.55
N GLU A 14 -0.86 12.09 14.09
CA GLU A 14 0.00 11.52 13.07
C GLU A 14 0.62 10.19 13.53
N LYS A 15 1.12 10.13 14.76
CA LYS A 15 1.69 8.92 15.36
C LYS A 15 0.64 7.80 15.48
N VAL A 16 -0.54 8.14 15.99
CA VAL A 16 -1.65 7.19 16.19
C VAL A 16 -2.18 6.66 14.88
N LEU A 17 -2.50 7.54 13.95
CA LEU A 17 -3.10 7.18 12.65
C LEU A 17 -2.11 6.44 11.77
N ASN A 18 -0.83 6.82 11.78
CA ASN A 18 0.21 6.07 11.08
C ASN A 18 0.34 4.64 11.61
N GLY A 19 0.31 4.46 12.92
CA GLY A 19 0.30 3.14 13.53
C GLY A 19 -0.88 2.27 13.09
N PHE A 20 -2.09 2.83 13.01
CA PHE A 20 -3.25 2.12 12.50
C PHE A 20 -3.18 1.86 10.99
N PHE A 21 -2.63 2.78 10.23
CA PHE A 21 -2.40 2.60 8.80
C PHE A 21 -1.47 1.42 8.51
N GLU A 22 -0.36 1.31 9.23
CA GLU A 22 0.56 0.18 9.14
C GLU A 22 -0.07 -1.14 9.59
N LYS A 23 -0.90 -1.10 10.63
CA LYS A 23 -1.68 -2.26 11.09
C LYS A 23 -2.66 -2.73 10.03
N TYR A 24 -3.37 -1.80 9.40
CA TYR A 24 -4.26 -2.14 8.29
C TYR A 24 -3.50 -2.79 7.13
N ALA A 25 -2.35 -2.25 6.75
CA ALA A 25 -1.52 -2.84 5.71
C ALA A 25 -1.09 -4.29 6.04
N SER A 26 -0.92 -4.61 7.33
CA SER A 26 -0.53 -5.95 7.76
C SER A 26 -1.71 -6.92 7.87
N TYR A 27 -2.86 -6.47 8.35
CA TYR A 27 -4.01 -7.32 8.68
C TYR A 27 -5.17 -7.23 7.69
N GLY A 28 -5.20 -6.24 6.80
CA GLY A 28 -6.30 -5.99 5.86
C GLY A 28 -7.60 -5.52 6.50
N ARG A 29 -7.55 -5.08 7.76
CA ARG A 29 -8.69 -4.57 8.52
C ARG A 29 -8.24 -3.59 9.61
N PHE A 30 -9.15 -2.71 10.02
CA PHE A 30 -8.93 -1.82 11.15
C PHE A 30 -9.05 -2.60 12.47
N SER A 31 -7.91 -3.00 13.02
CA SER A 31 -7.84 -3.85 14.21
C SER A 31 -6.51 -3.72 14.95
N GLY A 32 -6.45 -4.30 16.12
CA GLY A 32 -5.24 -4.31 16.93
C GLY A 32 -5.09 -3.06 17.80
N SER A 33 -3.88 -2.83 18.27
CA SER A 33 -3.55 -1.71 19.16
C SER A 33 -2.28 -1.02 18.69
N VAL A 34 -2.24 0.29 18.84
CA VAL A 34 -1.09 1.13 18.54
C VAL A 34 -0.50 1.64 19.85
N ARG A 35 0.80 1.47 20.02
CA ARG A 35 1.54 2.03 21.14
C ARG A 35 2.26 3.30 20.70
N VAL A 36 1.87 4.41 21.29
CA VAL A 36 2.50 5.71 21.04
C VAL A 36 3.49 5.99 22.17
N GLN A 37 4.72 6.30 21.78
CA GLN A 37 5.82 6.57 22.72
C GLN A 37 6.29 8.02 22.63
N SER A 38 7.09 8.43 23.58
CA SER A 38 7.69 9.78 23.63
C SER A 38 6.65 10.89 23.51
N LEU A 39 5.59 10.78 24.31
CA LEU A 39 4.51 11.75 24.35
C LEU A 39 4.96 13.01 25.09
N SER A 40 4.73 14.16 24.46
CA SER A 40 4.83 15.46 25.15
C SER A 40 3.61 15.66 26.08
N PRO A 41 3.70 16.56 27.07
CA PRO A 41 2.55 16.88 27.91
C PRO A 41 1.32 17.32 27.12
N GLU A 42 1.51 18.08 26.06
CA GLU A 42 0.43 18.56 25.16
C GLU A 42 -0.20 17.40 24.36
N GLU A 43 0.62 16.49 23.86
CA GLU A 43 0.13 15.29 23.17
C GLU A 43 -0.66 14.37 24.10
N LEU A 44 -0.20 14.24 25.32
CA LEU A 44 -0.88 13.44 26.34
C LEU A 44 -2.23 14.05 26.72
N GLU A 45 -2.28 15.36 26.91
CA GLU A 45 -3.51 16.11 27.19
C GLU A 45 -4.54 15.98 26.08
N GLU A 46 -4.11 16.03 24.83
CA GLU A 46 -4.98 15.82 23.67
C GLU A 46 -5.58 14.40 23.66
N LEU A 47 -4.79 13.37 23.95
CA LEU A 47 -5.28 11.99 24.05
C LEU A 47 -6.23 11.82 25.23
N GLU A 48 -5.93 12.41 26.37
CA GLU A 48 -6.80 12.39 27.54
C GLU A 48 -8.14 13.04 27.24
N GLY A 49 -8.12 14.19 26.57
CA GLY A 49 -9.33 14.89 26.14
C GLY A 49 -10.18 14.09 25.16
N PHE A 50 -9.55 13.45 24.18
CA PHE A 50 -10.26 12.65 23.19
C PHE A 50 -10.89 11.38 23.78
N PHE A 51 -10.13 10.63 24.58
CA PHE A 51 -10.60 9.38 25.19
C PHE A 51 -11.38 9.57 26.49
N GLY A 52 -11.44 10.77 27.04
CA GLY A 52 -12.10 11.04 28.31
C GLY A 52 -11.49 10.27 29.48
N LYS A 53 -10.22 9.95 29.43
CA LYS A 53 -9.50 9.12 30.40
C LYS A 53 -8.14 9.73 30.73
N SER A 54 -7.78 9.76 32.02
CA SER A 54 -6.42 10.15 32.42
C SER A 54 -5.42 9.03 32.18
N PHE A 55 -4.27 9.38 31.62
CA PHE A 55 -3.15 8.48 31.40
C PHE A 55 -2.00 8.67 32.43
N HIS A 56 -2.25 9.39 33.51
CA HIS A 56 -1.34 9.56 34.65
C HIS A 56 0.12 9.90 34.27
N ARG A 57 0.32 10.84 33.35
CA ARG A 57 1.66 11.28 32.88
C ARG A 57 2.54 10.15 32.32
N GLN A 58 1.94 9.15 31.74
CA GLN A 58 2.68 8.05 31.09
C GLN A 58 3.42 8.56 29.87
N LYS A 59 4.65 8.10 29.68
CA LYS A 59 5.45 8.40 28.47
C LYS A 59 5.00 7.61 27.24
N SER A 60 4.20 6.59 27.43
CA SER A 60 3.65 5.77 26.34
C SER A 60 2.20 5.39 26.64
N VAL A 61 1.37 5.42 25.61
CA VAL A 61 -0.05 5.06 25.70
C VAL A 61 -0.35 4.02 24.61
N THR A 62 -1.12 3.01 24.97
CA THR A 62 -1.61 2.01 24.01
C THR A 62 -3.07 2.28 23.70
N ILE A 63 -3.38 2.45 22.42
CA ILE A 63 -4.71 2.76 21.91
C ILE A 63 -5.19 1.57 21.09
N SER A 64 -6.30 0.95 21.49
CA SER A 64 -6.93 -0.10 20.72
C SER A 64 -7.87 0.47 19.64
N ALA A 65 -7.95 -0.25 18.51
CA ALA A 65 -8.87 0.10 17.43
C ALA A 65 -10.32 0.19 17.90
N GLU A 66 -10.74 -0.73 18.78
CA GLU A 66 -12.10 -0.72 19.35
C GLU A 66 -12.38 0.54 20.18
N LYS A 67 -11.43 0.95 21.01
CA LYS A 67 -11.59 2.17 21.82
C LYS A 67 -11.65 3.41 20.96
N PHE A 68 -10.80 3.50 19.96
CA PHE A 68 -10.80 4.58 18.99
C PHE A 68 -12.15 4.67 18.25
N GLN A 69 -12.64 3.55 17.77
CA GLN A 69 -13.94 3.47 17.08
C GLN A 69 -15.10 3.87 18.00
N LYS A 70 -15.14 3.37 19.23
CA LYS A 70 -16.18 3.73 20.22
C LYS A 70 -16.21 5.23 20.52
N VAL A 71 -15.05 5.87 20.63
CA VAL A 71 -14.99 7.32 20.84
C VAL A 71 -15.51 8.08 19.63
N LEU A 72 -15.18 7.64 18.41
CA LEU A 72 -15.71 8.23 17.18
C LEU A 72 -17.24 8.09 17.10
N GLU A 73 -17.79 6.95 17.42
CA GLU A 73 -19.24 6.67 17.43
C GLU A 73 -20.00 7.55 18.41
N ASN A 74 -19.37 7.91 19.54
CA ASN A 74 -19.95 8.77 20.56
C ASN A 74 -19.59 10.28 20.39
N SER A 75 -18.89 10.63 19.33
CA SER A 75 -18.48 11.99 19.01
C SER A 75 -19.38 12.63 17.95
N ARG A 76 -19.11 13.91 17.67
CA ARG A 76 -19.72 14.63 16.54
C ARG A 76 -19.38 14.04 15.17
N TYR A 77 -18.48 13.10 15.11
CA TYR A 77 -18.05 12.40 13.92
C TYR A 77 -18.71 11.02 13.76
N LYS A 78 -19.79 10.79 14.47
CA LYS A 78 -20.62 9.58 14.36
C LYS A 78 -21.00 9.31 12.91
N GLY A 79 -20.81 8.06 12.49
CA GLY A 79 -21.11 7.60 11.14
C GLY A 79 -19.92 7.63 10.16
N LEU A 80 -18.75 8.13 10.58
CA LEU A 80 -17.51 7.99 9.82
C LEU A 80 -16.82 6.68 10.20
N ALA A 81 -16.48 5.88 9.21
CA ALA A 81 -15.65 4.70 9.42
C ALA A 81 -14.19 5.12 9.70
N PRO A 82 -13.47 4.43 10.61
CA PRO A 82 -12.07 4.70 10.87
C PRO A 82 -11.21 4.60 9.60
N GLU A 83 -11.54 3.70 8.69
CA GLU A 83 -10.87 3.52 7.41
C GLU A 83 -10.97 4.78 6.53
N GLU A 84 -12.14 5.39 6.45
CA GLU A 84 -12.35 6.64 5.69
C GLU A 84 -11.53 7.80 6.26
N ILE A 85 -11.33 7.82 7.58
CA ILE A 85 -10.49 8.83 8.25
C ILE A 85 -9.03 8.62 7.89
N LEU A 86 -8.54 7.39 7.90
CA LEU A 86 -7.17 7.05 7.51
C LEU A 86 -6.90 7.42 6.04
N GLU A 87 -7.79 7.03 5.14
CA GLU A 87 -7.67 7.35 3.72
C GLU A 87 -7.65 8.86 3.45
N SER A 88 -8.54 9.59 4.11
CA SER A 88 -8.62 11.05 3.97
C SER A 88 -7.43 11.76 4.61
N TYR A 89 -6.91 11.26 5.72
CA TYR A 89 -5.78 11.85 6.42
C TYR A 89 -4.48 11.69 5.62
N PHE A 90 -4.21 10.52 5.10
CA PHE A 90 -3.00 10.22 4.33
C PHE A 90 -3.14 10.51 2.82
N GLY A 91 -4.35 10.75 2.33
CA GLY A 91 -4.60 10.95 0.90
C GLY A 91 -4.32 9.72 0.05
N LYS A 92 -4.40 8.53 0.65
CA LYS A 92 -4.13 7.24 0.00
C LYS A 92 -5.24 6.25 0.34
N ALA A 93 -5.60 5.41 -0.63
CA ALA A 93 -6.49 4.29 -0.37
C ALA A 93 -5.81 3.27 0.56
N LEU A 94 -6.60 2.70 1.47
CA LEU A 94 -6.15 1.60 2.31
C LEU A 94 -6.02 0.33 1.46
N CYS A 95 -4.85 -0.28 1.56
CA CYS A 95 -4.55 -1.51 0.85
C CYS A 95 -3.72 -2.42 1.76
N SER A 96 -4.10 -3.68 1.85
CA SER A 96 -3.27 -4.66 2.54
C SER A 96 -2.10 -5.09 1.66
N LYS A 97 -1.02 -5.54 2.27
CA LYS A 97 0.14 -6.10 1.55
C LYS A 97 -0.25 -7.27 0.63
N GLN A 98 -1.28 -8.02 1.03
CA GLN A 98 -1.79 -9.11 0.21
C GLN A 98 -2.52 -8.58 -1.03
N GLU A 99 -3.38 -7.58 -0.87
CA GLU A 99 -4.07 -6.91 -1.99
C GLU A 99 -3.08 -6.24 -2.94
N GLU A 100 -2.03 -5.59 -2.41
CA GLU A 100 -0.96 -5.04 -3.25
C GLU A 100 -0.25 -6.11 -4.08
N ARG A 101 0.04 -7.27 -3.48
CA ARG A 101 0.65 -8.40 -4.20
C ARG A 101 -0.26 -8.94 -5.29
N ILE A 102 -1.55 -9.08 -5.01
CA ILE A 102 -2.54 -9.52 -6.00
C ILE A 102 -2.64 -8.51 -7.14
N LEU A 103 -2.73 -7.22 -6.82
CA LEU A 103 -2.82 -6.17 -7.82
C LEU A 103 -1.57 -6.10 -8.69
N LYS A 104 -0.38 -6.23 -8.11
CA LYS A 104 0.88 -6.31 -8.86
C LYS A 104 0.91 -7.52 -9.79
N ALA A 105 0.50 -8.70 -9.30
CA ALA A 105 0.43 -9.91 -10.12
C ALA A 105 -0.55 -9.76 -11.29
N GLN A 106 -1.71 -9.14 -11.06
CA GLN A 106 -2.67 -8.83 -12.13
C GLN A 106 -2.11 -7.88 -13.17
N LYS A 107 -1.46 -6.80 -12.75
CA LYS A 107 -0.81 -5.85 -13.67
C LYS A 107 0.30 -6.50 -14.50
N GLN A 108 1.11 -7.37 -13.89
CA GLN A 108 2.12 -8.14 -14.62
C GLN A 108 1.50 -9.07 -15.67
N GLN A 109 0.41 -9.74 -15.32
CA GLN A 109 -0.30 -10.61 -16.24
C GLN A 109 -0.94 -9.84 -17.40
N GLU A 110 -1.55 -8.70 -17.12
CA GLU A 110 -2.11 -7.82 -18.16
C GLU A 110 -1.02 -7.30 -19.11
N LEU A 111 0.14 -6.90 -18.57
CA LEU A 111 1.29 -6.48 -19.35
C LEU A 111 1.78 -7.62 -20.25
N LEU A 112 1.91 -8.83 -19.72
CA LEU A 112 2.31 -10.01 -20.48
C LEU A 112 1.34 -10.30 -21.62
N LEU A 113 0.04 -10.31 -21.36
CA LEU A 113 -0.99 -10.54 -22.37
C LEU A 113 -0.94 -9.48 -23.48
N ARG A 114 -0.79 -8.21 -23.12
CA ARG A 114 -0.68 -7.12 -24.09
C ARG A 114 0.58 -7.26 -24.96
N MET A 115 1.72 -7.52 -24.34
CA MET A 115 2.99 -7.71 -25.03
C MET A 115 2.98 -8.97 -25.90
N SER A 116 2.41 -10.07 -25.42
CA SER A 116 2.27 -11.31 -26.20
C SER A 116 1.38 -11.12 -27.43
N SER A 117 0.30 -10.32 -27.29
CA SER A 117 -0.57 -9.97 -28.42
C SER A 117 0.15 -9.07 -29.43
N GLU A 118 0.93 -8.09 -28.98
CA GLU A 118 1.68 -7.17 -29.84
C GLU A 118 2.77 -7.88 -30.65
N TYR A 119 3.41 -8.89 -30.07
CA TYR A 119 4.49 -9.66 -30.70
C TYR A 119 4.06 -11.07 -31.09
N GLU A 120 2.76 -11.31 -31.26
CA GLU A 120 2.22 -12.60 -31.66
C GLU A 120 2.83 -13.08 -33.00
N GLY A 121 3.25 -14.33 -33.04
CA GLY A 121 3.88 -14.94 -34.22
C GLY A 121 5.33 -14.49 -34.47
N THR A 122 5.92 -13.67 -33.62
CA THR A 122 7.33 -13.29 -33.74
C THR A 122 8.22 -14.11 -32.78
N PRO A 123 9.54 -14.25 -33.07
CA PRO A 123 10.47 -14.92 -32.17
C PRO A 123 10.54 -14.30 -30.75
N ALA A 124 10.22 -13.02 -30.63
CA ALA A 124 10.21 -12.31 -29.34
C ALA A 124 9.11 -12.79 -28.39
N GLN A 125 8.06 -13.42 -28.87
CA GLN A 125 6.96 -13.89 -28.03
C GLN A 125 7.43 -14.87 -26.95
N VAL A 126 8.24 -15.85 -27.33
CA VAL A 126 8.76 -16.87 -26.40
C VAL A 126 9.70 -16.26 -25.37
N GLU A 127 10.53 -15.33 -25.80
CA GLU A 127 11.46 -14.62 -24.91
C GLU A 127 10.74 -13.71 -23.90
N LEU A 128 9.67 -13.05 -24.32
CA LEU A 128 8.83 -12.24 -23.42
C LEU A 128 8.20 -13.10 -22.32
N GLU A 129 7.69 -14.26 -22.64
CA GLU A 129 7.13 -15.19 -21.66
C GLU A 129 8.20 -15.65 -20.65
N TYR A 130 9.39 -15.96 -21.12
CA TYR A 130 10.52 -16.33 -20.28
C TYR A 130 10.94 -15.19 -19.34
N PHE A 131 11.10 -13.99 -19.88
CA PHE A 131 11.45 -12.81 -19.08
C PHE A 131 10.40 -12.52 -18.01
N MET A 132 9.13 -12.60 -18.33
CA MET A 132 8.05 -12.37 -17.37
C MET A 132 8.02 -13.43 -16.26
N GLN A 133 8.39 -14.66 -16.55
CA GLN A 133 8.52 -15.69 -15.51
C GLN A 133 9.68 -15.40 -14.57
N MET A 134 10.81 -14.90 -15.06
CA MET A 134 11.94 -14.51 -14.23
C MET A 134 11.63 -13.30 -13.34
N LEU A 135 10.79 -12.39 -13.79
CA LEU A 135 10.41 -11.16 -13.07
C LEU A 135 9.38 -11.37 -11.97
N LYS A 136 8.69 -12.51 -11.94
CA LYS A 136 7.68 -12.83 -10.91
C LYS A 136 8.18 -12.77 -9.45
N GLY A 137 9.48 -12.72 -9.23
CA GLY A 137 10.11 -12.61 -7.90
C GLY A 137 10.59 -11.21 -7.51
N ASN A 138 10.62 -10.26 -8.42
CA ASN A 138 11.18 -8.93 -8.17
C ASN A 138 10.11 -7.90 -7.85
N SER A 139 10.13 -7.38 -6.61
CA SER A 139 9.12 -6.45 -6.09
C SER A 139 9.43 -4.96 -6.33
N ARG A 140 10.53 -4.62 -7.03
CA ARG A 140 11.08 -3.24 -7.12
C ARG A 140 10.78 -2.52 -8.42
N GLU A 141 9.87 -3.02 -9.25
CA GLU A 141 9.77 -2.55 -10.61
C GLU A 141 8.73 -1.47 -10.80
N ASP A 142 9.17 -0.38 -11.41
CA ASP A 142 8.32 0.54 -12.12
C ASP A 142 7.80 -0.15 -13.39
N PHE A 143 6.47 -0.29 -13.51
CA PHE A 143 5.85 -0.98 -14.63
C PHE A 143 6.07 -0.26 -15.97
N GLU A 144 6.22 1.05 -15.98
CA GLU A 144 6.51 1.81 -17.19
C GLU A 144 7.92 1.51 -17.70
N GLU A 145 8.89 1.50 -16.79
CA GLU A 145 10.26 1.13 -17.12
C GLU A 145 10.37 -0.31 -17.60
N LEU A 146 9.68 -1.23 -16.90
CA LEU A 146 9.63 -2.63 -17.29
C LEU A 146 9.03 -2.81 -18.69
N GLU A 147 7.94 -2.14 -19.01
CA GLU A 147 7.32 -2.19 -20.33
C GLU A 147 8.26 -1.68 -21.41
N GLN A 148 8.96 -0.59 -21.17
CA GLN A 148 9.95 -0.04 -22.11
C GLN A 148 11.12 -1.00 -22.35
N GLN A 149 11.64 -1.60 -21.27
CA GLN A 149 12.74 -2.57 -21.36
C GLN A 149 12.29 -3.83 -22.13
N LEU A 150 11.09 -4.33 -21.90
CA LEU A 150 10.54 -5.49 -22.62
C LEU A 150 10.34 -5.18 -24.09
N LYS A 151 9.81 -4.02 -24.46
CA LYS A 151 9.64 -3.59 -25.85
C LYS A 151 10.99 -3.49 -26.56
N LEU A 152 11.97 -2.87 -25.92
CA LEU A 152 13.33 -2.73 -26.48
C LEU A 152 13.97 -4.11 -26.69
N SER A 153 13.88 -5.00 -25.71
CA SER A 153 14.39 -6.36 -25.80
C SER A 153 13.72 -7.17 -26.92
N ALA A 154 12.42 -7.04 -27.06
CA ALA A 154 11.66 -7.71 -28.11
C ALA A 154 12.04 -7.22 -29.52
N GLU A 155 12.22 -5.91 -29.69
CA GLU A 155 12.68 -5.33 -30.97
C GLU A 155 14.08 -5.78 -31.33
N ILE A 156 15.01 -5.80 -30.38
CA ILE A 156 16.38 -6.28 -30.59
C ILE A 156 16.35 -7.77 -30.96
N PHE A 157 15.57 -8.58 -30.26
CA PHE A 157 15.46 -10.01 -30.50
C PHE A 157 14.92 -10.31 -31.91
N ASN A 158 13.91 -9.58 -32.36
CA ASN A 158 13.34 -9.73 -33.71
C ASN A 158 14.30 -9.28 -34.83
N LYS A 159 15.26 -8.40 -34.52
CA LYS A 159 16.28 -7.93 -35.48
C LYS A 159 17.50 -8.84 -35.57
N LEU A 160 17.65 -9.77 -34.61
CA LEU A 160 18.77 -10.70 -34.65
C LEU A 160 18.65 -11.66 -35.85
N PRO A 161 19.77 -11.95 -36.58
CA PRO A 161 19.74 -12.88 -37.70
C PRO A 161 19.39 -14.26 -37.16
N TYR A 162 18.31 -14.86 -37.71
CA TYR A 162 17.88 -16.21 -37.41
C TYR A 162 18.92 -17.19 -37.97
N ARG A 163 19.76 -17.75 -37.10
CA ARG A 163 20.60 -18.89 -37.50
C ARG A 163 19.73 -20.16 -37.45
N LYS A 164 19.30 -20.64 -38.61
CA LYS A 164 18.83 -22.01 -38.74
C LYS A 164 19.99 -22.90 -38.28
N THR A 165 19.82 -23.57 -37.17
CA THR A 165 20.65 -24.72 -36.82
C THR A 165 20.40 -25.76 -37.89
N GLN A 166 21.32 -25.91 -38.85
CA GLN A 166 21.32 -27.04 -39.73
C GLN A 166 21.52 -28.27 -38.84
N LYS A 167 20.50 -29.10 -38.77
CA LYS A 167 20.66 -30.48 -38.30
C LYS A 167 21.57 -31.19 -39.28
N ILE A 168 22.78 -31.51 -38.85
CA ILE A 168 23.65 -32.46 -39.48
C ILE A 168 23.09 -33.85 -39.26
#